data_e7b757b523f1def18d961c8981cb9e1d
#
_entry.id   e7b757b523f1def18d961c8981cb9e1d
#
_cell.length_a   1.000
_cell.length_b   1.000
_cell.length_c   1.000
_cell.angle_alpha   90.00
_cell.angle_beta   90.00
_cell.angle_gamma   90.00
#
_symmetry.space_group_name_H-M   'P 1'
#
loop_
_entity.id
_entity.type
_entity.pdbx_description
1 polymer ?
#
loop_
_entity_poly.entity_id
_entity_poly.type
_entity_poly.pdbx_seq_one_letter_code
_entity_poly.pdbx_strand_id
1 'polypeptide(L)'
;SGRNRVEIYFQTVLHPYSLMVALCQLATVVTVVLSIGVTKMSQHNAVIRRLTAVETLGCTQVICSDKTGTLTQNKMTVVEHTGPEGLLGTAMTLCNDAVENPDDTVQGEPTEAALVRFGVDSGLDKNRLEQEQPRAAEAPFDSSRKMMSTIHRMDNGFIQYTKGAPDEVLRRCSRYEENGQMLPMTEEKRQEILAQNKAMADKALRVLAAAIRLWEGGLPKDDSPEYLEQDLCFVGLAGMIDPVRPEVKAAIQQCRTAGIRPVMITGDHKDTAVAIAKELGILDDPSQAVTGSALDSLSDEELAKEVEKYSVYARVQPEHKVRIVNAWRKRGAVTAMTGDGVNDAPSIKSADIGVGMGITGTDVTKNVADMVLADDNFATIVGAVGEGRRIYDNIRKAIQFLLASNMSEVLGVFVATLLGFTLMNPVHLLFINLITDCFPALALGLEREEPDVMERPPRPSDDGIFAGGLGWDIAYQGILITVITVVSYIIGHCMEVGYFEMPKGVSDRSEERRVGKECRSRWSPYH
;
A
#
# COMPACT_ATOMS: atom_id res chain seq x y z
N SER A 1 -44.71 35.51 32.96
CA SER A 1 -44.19 35.74 31.58
C SER A 1 -42.85 35.08 31.29
N GLY A 2 -41.97 34.85 32.27
CA GLY A 2 -40.69 34.20 32.08
C GLY A 2 -40.77 32.68 31.87
N ARG A 3 -41.72 32.00 32.54
CA ARG A 3 -41.92 30.54 32.38
C ARG A 3 -42.31 30.14 30.96
N ASN A 4 -43.20 30.91 30.31
CA ASN A 4 -43.59 30.60 28.93
C ASN A 4 -42.45 30.74 27.90
N ARG A 5 -41.47 31.61 28.13
CA ARG A 5 -40.35 31.79 27.20
C ARG A 5 -39.34 30.64 27.25
N VAL A 6 -39.04 30.17 28.44
CA VAL A 6 -38.18 29.00 28.64
C VAL A 6 -38.84 27.74 28.06
N GLU A 7 -40.16 27.63 28.24
CA GLU A 7 -40.93 26.50 27.72
C GLU A 7 -40.99 26.49 26.19
N ILE A 8 -41.11 27.66 25.54
CA ILE A 8 -41.00 27.80 24.07
C ILE A 8 -39.60 27.42 23.57
N TYR A 9 -38.55 27.86 24.29
CA TYR A 9 -37.18 27.48 23.95
C TYR A 9 -36.98 25.97 24.01
N PHE A 10 -37.42 25.32 25.09
CA PHE A 10 -37.34 23.86 25.23
C PHE A 10 -38.17 23.14 24.18
N GLN A 11 -39.34 23.65 23.82
CA GLN A 11 -40.16 23.04 22.76
C GLN A 11 -39.58 23.23 21.36
N THR A 12 -38.88 24.32 21.11
CA THR A 12 -38.35 24.63 19.77
C THR A 12 -36.99 24.03 19.54
N VAL A 13 -36.06 24.14 20.48
CA VAL A 13 -34.64 23.75 20.31
C VAL A 13 -34.35 22.35 20.79
N LEU A 14 -34.96 21.96 21.93
CA LEU A 14 -34.77 20.61 22.50
C LEU A 14 -35.88 19.64 22.09
N HIS A 15 -36.63 19.97 21.04
CA HIS A 15 -37.58 19.01 20.50
C HIS A 15 -36.83 17.75 20.07
N PRO A 16 -37.20 16.56 20.56
CA PRO A 16 -36.43 15.30 20.28
C PRO A 16 -36.21 15.06 18.81
N TYR A 17 -37.08 15.52 17.94
CA TYR A 17 -36.93 15.38 16.49
C TYR A 17 -35.82 16.24 15.89
N SER A 18 -35.61 17.50 16.33
CA SER A 18 -34.55 18.35 15.79
C SER A 18 -33.16 17.86 16.17
N LEU A 19 -32.98 17.44 17.43
CA LEU A 19 -31.73 16.83 17.88
C LEU A 19 -31.45 15.49 17.17
N MET A 20 -32.48 14.66 16.99
CA MET A 20 -32.35 13.40 16.28
C MET A 20 -31.99 13.62 14.80
N VAL A 21 -32.58 14.61 14.13
CA VAL A 21 -32.25 14.93 12.73
C VAL A 21 -30.80 15.41 12.61
N ALA A 22 -30.32 16.30 13.49
CA ALA A 22 -28.95 16.77 13.48
C ALA A 22 -27.93 15.62 13.67
N LEU A 23 -28.20 14.70 14.58
CA LEU A 23 -27.35 13.52 14.80
C LEU A 23 -27.39 12.55 13.60
N CYS A 24 -28.56 12.31 13.02
CA CYS A 24 -28.70 11.46 11.83
C CYS A 24 -27.99 12.08 10.62
N GLN A 25 -28.06 13.38 10.45
CA GLN A 25 -27.39 14.11 9.38
C GLN A 25 -25.86 13.95 9.46
N LEU A 26 -25.28 14.16 10.64
CA LEU A 26 -23.84 13.98 10.85
C LEU A 26 -23.37 12.57 10.47
N ALA A 27 -24.06 11.54 10.98
CA ALA A 27 -23.75 10.16 10.67
C ALA A 27 -23.89 9.86 9.16
N THR A 28 -24.92 10.41 8.51
CA THR A 28 -25.16 10.21 7.07
C THR A 28 -24.05 10.85 6.25
N VAL A 29 -23.68 12.11 6.52
CA VAL A 29 -22.60 12.81 5.79
C VAL A 29 -21.28 12.07 5.94
N VAL A 30 -20.89 11.68 7.16
CA VAL A 30 -19.67 10.90 7.40
C VAL A 30 -19.67 9.58 6.62
N THR A 31 -20.79 8.84 6.64
CA THR A 31 -20.92 7.57 5.92
C THR A 31 -20.78 7.76 4.40
N VAL A 32 -21.41 8.79 3.85
CA VAL A 32 -21.32 9.08 2.39
C VAL A 32 -19.90 9.46 2.02
N VAL A 33 -19.23 10.33 2.80
CA VAL A 33 -17.82 10.73 2.55
C VAL A 33 -16.89 9.53 2.60
N LEU A 34 -17.04 8.66 3.61
CA LEU A 34 -16.26 7.40 3.70
C LEU A 34 -16.53 6.50 2.50
N SER A 35 -17.80 6.31 2.09
CA SER A 35 -18.16 5.45 0.96
C SER A 35 -17.53 5.93 -0.35
N ILE A 36 -17.57 7.23 -0.62
CA ILE A 36 -16.96 7.83 -1.81
C ILE A 36 -15.43 7.70 -1.75
N GLY A 37 -14.83 7.94 -0.58
CA GLY A 37 -13.40 7.77 -0.36
C GLY A 37 -12.94 6.35 -0.63
N VAL A 38 -13.64 5.35 -0.11
CA VAL A 38 -13.35 3.92 -0.35
C VAL A 38 -13.50 3.56 -1.84
N THR A 39 -14.50 4.11 -2.51
CA THR A 39 -14.66 3.91 -3.96
C THR A 39 -13.45 4.46 -4.73
N LYS A 40 -12.96 5.63 -4.35
CA LYS A 40 -11.76 6.23 -4.95
C LYS A 40 -10.50 5.40 -4.66
N MET A 41 -10.32 4.92 -3.43
CA MET A 41 -9.22 4.01 -3.07
C MET A 41 -9.24 2.74 -3.94
N SER A 42 -10.41 2.16 -4.17
CA SER A 42 -10.57 0.97 -5.02
C SER A 42 -10.20 1.25 -6.48
N GLN A 43 -10.48 2.44 -7.01
CA GLN A 43 -10.05 2.86 -8.34
C GLN A 43 -8.51 2.98 -8.47
N HIS A 44 -7.83 3.16 -7.34
CA HIS A 44 -6.37 3.19 -7.22
C HIS A 44 -5.80 1.89 -6.63
N ASN A 45 -6.42 0.75 -6.93
CA ASN A 45 -5.96 -0.60 -6.57
C ASN A 45 -5.96 -0.92 -5.05
N ALA A 46 -6.46 -0.05 -4.20
CA ALA A 46 -6.57 -0.29 -2.76
C ALA A 46 -8.03 -0.64 -2.39
N VAL A 47 -8.33 -1.92 -2.28
CA VAL A 47 -9.67 -2.42 -1.96
C VAL A 47 -9.84 -2.53 -0.45
N ILE A 48 -10.59 -1.60 0.13
CA ILE A 48 -10.89 -1.57 1.57
C ILE A 48 -12.02 -2.58 1.87
N ARG A 49 -11.79 -3.45 2.83
CA ARG A 49 -12.76 -4.47 3.27
C ARG A 49 -13.53 -4.05 4.54
N ARG A 50 -12.94 -3.16 5.35
CA ARG A 50 -13.55 -2.64 6.58
C ARG A 50 -13.49 -1.12 6.59
N LEU A 51 -14.64 -0.44 6.64
CA LEU A 51 -14.70 1.02 6.60
C LEU A 51 -13.92 1.70 7.72
N THR A 52 -13.85 1.08 8.90
CA THR A 52 -13.08 1.58 10.04
C THR A 52 -11.57 1.63 9.77
N ALA A 53 -11.07 0.79 8.85
CA ALA A 53 -9.66 0.78 8.47
C ALA A 53 -9.20 2.07 7.78
N VAL A 54 -10.11 2.82 7.14
CA VAL A 54 -9.78 4.08 6.44
C VAL A 54 -9.23 5.13 7.39
N GLU A 55 -9.86 5.27 8.56
CA GLU A 55 -9.40 6.22 9.58
C GLU A 55 -8.05 5.81 10.17
N THR A 56 -7.93 4.53 10.54
CA THR A 56 -6.69 3.97 11.09
C THR A 56 -5.55 4.05 10.06
N LEU A 57 -5.84 3.84 8.77
CA LEU A 57 -4.88 3.96 7.68
C LEU A 57 -4.28 5.37 7.60
N GLY A 58 -5.09 6.42 7.77
CA GLY A 58 -4.62 7.80 7.84
C GLY A 58 -3.71 8.11 9.03
N CYS A 59 -3.75 7.29 10.09
CA CYS A 59 -2.91 7.39 11.28
C CYS A 59 -1.65 6.52 11.21
N THR A 60 -1.42 5.77 10.12
CA THR A 60 -0.30 4.82 10.01
C THR A 60 1.04 5.50 10.24
N GLN A 61 1.82 4.94 11.16
CA GLN A 61 3.15 5.40 11.56
C GLN A 61 4.26 4.45 11.11
N VAL A 62 3.94 3.15 10.99
CA VAL A 62 4.89 2.12 10.58
C VAL A 62 4.24 1.23 9.53
N ILE A 63 4.95 0.97 8.43
CA ILE A 63 4.53 0.00 7.41
C ILE A 63 5.55 -1.13 7.38
N CYS A 64 5.17 -2.27 7.95
CA CYS A 64 5.92 -3.52 7.87
C CYS A 64 5.58 -4.22 6.55
N SER A 65 6.53 -4.27 5.63
CA SER A 65 6.33 -4.88 4.32
C SER A 65 7.15 -6.14 4.15
N ASP A 66 6.54 -7.21 3.64
CA ASP A 66 7.30 -8.30 3.07
C ASP A 66 8.08 -7.78 1.85
N LYS A 67 9.26 -8.35 1.60
CA LYS A 67 10.09 -7.97 0.47
C LYS A 67 9.50 -8.47 -0.85
N THR A 68 9.28 -9.78 -0.91
CA THR A 68 8.94 -10.48 -2.16
C THR A 68 7.53 -10.12 -2.64
N GLY A 69 7.41 -9.76 -3.91
CA GLY A 69 6.13 -9.43 -4.53
C GLY A 69 5.55 -8.06 -4.16
N THR A 70 5.95 -7.45 -3.02
CA THR A 70 5.46 -6.14 -2.57
C THR A 70 6.46 -5.03 -2.88
N LEU A 71 7.71 -5.15 -2.40
CA LEU A 71 8.80 -4.21 -2.72
C LEU A 71 9.49 -4.57 -4.03
N THR A 72 9.47 -5.85 -4.39
CA THR A 72 10.04 -6.41 -5.62
C THR A 72 8.94 -6.93 -6.55
N GLN A 73 9.31 -7.25 -7.79
CA GLN A 73 8.36 -7.66 -8.83
C GLN A 73 7.91 -9.12 -8.71
N ASN A 74 8.46 -9.90 -7.78
CA ASN A 74 8.30 -11.37 -7.69
C ASN A 74 8.63 -12.07 -9.01
N LYS A 75 9.67 -11.59 -9.70
CA LYS A 75 10.08 -12.03 -11.01
C LYS A 75 11.61 -12.01 -11.09
N MET A 76 12.23 -13.19 -10.95
CA MET A 76 13.67 -13.29 -11.17
C MET A 76 14.04 -12.76 -12.55
N THR A 77 15.13 -12.00 -12.63
CA THR A 77 15.65 -11.42 -13.88
C THR A 77 17.17 -11.49 -13.87
N VAL A 78 17.78 -11.90 -14.99
CA VAL A 78 19.24 -11.82 -15.16
C VAL A 78 19.59 -10.35 -15.40
N VAL A 79 20.42 -9.79 -14.54
CA VAL A 79 20.81 -8.35 -14.59
C VAL A 79 22.30 -8.16 -14.88
N GLU A 80 23.10 -9.20 -14.71
CA GLU A 80 24.54 -9.16 -14.99
C GLU A 80 24.99 -10.55 -15.48
N HIS A 81 25.85 -10.60 -16.45
CA HIS A 81 26.43 -11.86 -16.95
C HIS A 81 27.90 -11.68 -17.34
N THR A 82 28.63 -12.81 -17.41
CA THR A 82 29.99 -12.87 -17.96
C THR A 82 30.04 -13.95 -19.03
N GLY A 83 31.00 -13.84 -19.95
CA GLY A 83 31.14 -14.77 -21.07
C GLY A 83 30.33 -14.35 -22.31
N PRO A 84 30.40 -15.14 -23.41
CA PRO A 84 29.75 -14.83 -24.68
C PRO A 84 28.22 -14.97 -24.56
N GLU A 85 27.51 -13.89 -24.73
CA GLU A 85 26.05 -13.78 -24.50
C GLU A 85 25.25 -14.83 -25.29
N GLY A 86 25.55 -15.03 -26.56
CA GLY A 86 24.84 -16.01 -27.41
C GLY A 86 25.02 -17.48 -26.94
N LEU A 87 26.24 -17.88 -26.57
CA LEU A 87 26.49 -19.23 -26.09
C LEU A 87 25.98 -19.44 -24.66
N LEU A 88 26.16 -18.43 -23.80
CA LEU A 88 25.62 -18.45 -22.44
C LEU A 88 24.09 -18.52 -22.46
N GLY A 89 23.44 -17.64 -23.28
CA GLY A 89 22.00 -17.64 -23.46
C GLY A 89 21.46 -18.96 -23.96
N THR A 90 22.12 -19.57 -24.99
CA THR A 90 21.76 -20.90 -25.51
C THR A 90 21.87 -21.98 -24.43
N ALA A 91 22.99 -22.01 -23.69
CA ALA A 91 23.20 -22.99 -22.63
C ALA A 91 22.15 -22.86 -21.51
N MET A 92 21.84 -21.64 -21.09
CA MET A 92 20.85 -21.37 -20.04
C MET A 92 19.41 -21.63 -20.49
N THR A 93 19.10 -21.42 -21.78
CA THR A 93 17.78 -21.67 -22.37
C THR A 93 17.52 -23.14 -22.60
N LEU A 94 18.49 -23.91 -23.13
CA LEU A 94 18.32 -25.33 -23.45
C LEU A 94 18.49 -26.25 -22.23
N CYS A 95 19.40 -25.91 -21.30
CA CYS A 95 19.53 -26.64 -20.02
C CYS A 95 18.45 -26.11 -19.03
N ASN A 96 17.16 -26.31 -19.37
CA ASN A 96 16.06 -25.63 -18.68
C ASN A 96 14.74 -26.36 -18.93
N ASP A 97 13.88 -26.47 -17.89
CA ASP A 97 12.57 -27.11 -17.97
C ASP A 97 11.41 -26.11 -18.05
N ALA A 98 11.67 -24.79 -17.96
CA ALA A 98 10.64 -23.76 -18.19
C ALA A 98 10.20 -23.77 -19.66
N VAL A 99 8.92 -23.48 -19.89
CA VAL A 99 8.28 -23.50 -21.22
C VAL A 99 8.03 -22.09 -21.69
N GLU A 100 8.44 -21.79 -22.91
CA GLU A 100 8.09 -20.55 -23.61
C GLU A 100 6.79 -20.74 -24.38
N ASN A 101 5.78 -19.91 -24.07
CA ASN A 101 4.47 -19.92 -24.74
C ASN A 101 4.49 -19.05 -26.01
N PRO A 102 3.54 -19.25 -26.94
CA PRO A 102 3.44 -18.46 -28.19
C PRO A 102 3.18 -16.96 -27.99
N ASP A 103 2.82 -16.53 -26.81
CA ASP A 103 2.57 -15.13 -26.41
C ASP A 103 3.79 -14.47 -25.72
N ASP A 104 4.99 -15.05 -25.89
CA ASP A 104 6.26 -14.65 -25.27
C ASP A 104 6.25 -14.74 -23.72
N THR A 105 5.27 -15.39 -23.12
CA THR A 105 5.28 -15.67 -21.69
C THR A 105 6.06 -16.95 -21.38
N VAL A 106 6.85 -16.92 -20.30
CA VAL A 106 7.64 -18.08 -19.85
C VAL A 106 7.04 -18.62 -18.56
N GLN A 107 6.67 -19.90 -18.57
CA GLN A 107 6.15 -20.63 -17.42
C GLN A 107 7.19 -21.63 -16.90
N GLY A 108 7.40 -21.65 -15.58
CA GLY A 108 8.32 -22.54 -14.93
C GLY A 108 8.73 -22.05 -13.55
N GLU A 109 9.70 -22.69 -12.95
CA GLU A 109 10.33 -22.23 -11.71
C GLU A 109 10.96 -20.84 -11.95
N PRO A 110 10.83 -19.89 -11.01
CA PRO A 110 11.23 -18.49 -11.24
C PRO A 110 12.66 -18.31 -11.75
N THR A 111 13.62 -19.10 -11.25
CA THR A 111 15.01 -19.07 -11.68
C THR A 111 15.15 -19.53 -13.13
N GLU A 112 14.47 -20.62 -13.48
CA GLU A 112 14.50 -21.16 -14.83
C GLU A 112 13.81 -20.25 -15.84
N ALA A 113 12.66 -19.70 -15.48
CA ALA A 113 11.96 -18.73 -16.30
C ALA A 113 12.80 -17.46 -16.57
N ALA A 114 13.61 -17.04 -15.59
CA ALA A 114 14.55 -15.92 -15.75
C ALA A 114 15.63 -16.20 -16.79
N LEU A 115 16.16 -17.43 -16.79
CA LEU A 115 17.22 -17.84 -17.73
C LEU A 115 16.70 -17.96 -19.16
N VAL A 116 15.49 -18.52 -19.36
CA VAL A 116 14.84 -18.55 -20.67
C VAL A 116 14.58 -17.15 -21.18
N ARG A 117 14.06 -16.25 -20.33
CA ARG A 117 13.82 -14.85 -20.71
C ARG A 117 15.11 -14.12 -21.07
N PHE A 118 16.21 -14.38 -20.37
CA PHE A 118 17.52 -13.87 -20.77
C PHE A 118 17.91 -14.30 -22.18
N GLY A 119 17.63 -15.57 -22.56
CA GLY A 119 17.79 -16.03 -23.93
C GLY A 119 16.92 -15.27 -24.93
N VAL A 120 15.63 -15.09 -24.63
CA VAL A 120 14.68 -14.33 -25.49
C VAL A 120 15.15 -12.88 -25.65
N ASP A 121 15.55 -12.20 -24.58
CA ASP A 121 16.08 -10.82 -24.61
C ASP A 121 17.36 -10.71 -25.44
N SER A 122 18.15 -11.81 -25.52
CA SER A 122 19.34 -11.95 -26.40
C SER A 122 19.00 -12.38 -27.83
N GLY A 123 17.71 -12.43 -28.20
CA GLY A 123 17.24 -12.78 -29.54
C GLY A 123 17.17 -14.28 -29.84
N LEU A 124 17.18 -15.12 -28.79
CA LEU A 124 17.06 -16.57 -28.93
C LEU A 124 15.60 -17.00 -28.68
N ASP A 125 15.07 -17.86 -29.53
CA ASP A 125 13.75 -18.48 -29.39
C ASP A 125 13.94 -19.92 -28.88
N LYS A 126 13.44 -20.24 -27.71
CA LYS A 126 13.60 -21.56 -27.11
C LYS A 126 12.99 -22.68 -27.95
N ASN A 127 11.78 -22.44 -28.47
CA ASN A 127 11.07 -23.43 -29.30
C ASN A 127 11.84 -23.75 -30.58
N ARG A 128 12.45 -22.72 -31.18
CA ARG A 128 13.30 -22.89 -32.34
C ARG A 128 14.61 -23.61 -32.00
N LEU A 129 15.26 -23.23 -30.89
CA LEU A 129 16.48 -23.88 -30.43
C LEU A 129 16.26 -25.38 -30.12
N GLU A 130 15.12 -25.74 -29.53
CA GLU A 130 14.77 -27.16 -29.26
C GLU A 130 14.48 -27.94 -30.54
N GLN A 131 14.02 -27.29 -31.60
CA GLN A 131 13.89 -27.93 -32.93
C GLN A 131 15.25 -28.13 -33.61
N GLU A 132 16.12 -27.12 -33.53
CA GLU A 132 17.48 -27.17 -34.10
C GLU A 132 18.41 -28.13 -33.31
N GLN A 133 18.23 -28.15 -31.99
CA GLN A 133 19.04 -28.97 -31.06
C GLN A 133 18.12 -29.73 -30.09
N PRO A 134 17.45 -30.80 -30.55
CA PRO A 134 16.54 -31.56 -29.69
C PRO A 134 17.29 -32.26 -28.55
N ARG A 135 16.68 -32.22 -27.35
CA ARG A 135 17.19 -32.88 -26.14
C ARG A 135 17.21 -34.40 -26.35
N ALA A 136 18.35 -35.02 -26.16
CA ALA A 136 18.55 -36.45 -26.34
C ALA A 136 18.73 -37.23 -25.03
N ALA A 137 19.29 -36.57 -24.00
CA ALA A 137 19.46 -37.15 -22.65
C ALA A 137 19.57 -36.01 -21.62
N GLU A 138 19.43 -36.33 -20.34
CA GLU A 138 19.57 -35.38 -19.24
C GLU A 138 20.06 -36.05 -17.95
N ALA A 139 20.74 -35.27 -17.12
CA ALA A 139 20.92 -35.49 -15.70
C ALA A 139 20.12 -34.38 -14.97
N PRO A 140 18.93 -34.69 -14.38
CA PRO A 140 18.05 -33.70 -13.78
C PRO A 140 18.74 -32.97 -12.64
N PHE A 141 18.18 -31.80 -12.25
CA PHE A 141 18.68 -31.04 -11.11
C PHE A 141 18.65 -31.89 -9.83
N ASP A 142 19.76 -31.87 -9.12
CA ASP A 142 19.89 -32.49 -7.81
C ASP A 142 20.53 -31.52 -6.81
N SER A 143 19.88 -31.36 -5.65
CA SER A 143 20.28 -30.38 -4.61
C SER A 143 21.62 -30.73 -3.96
N SER A 144 22.04 -31.98 -3.95
CA SER A 144 23.36 -32.43 -3.42
C SER A 144 24.48 -32.04 -4.37
N ARG A 145 24.26 -32.18 -5.69
CA ARG A 145 25.18 -31.77 -6.74
C ARG A 145 25.10 -30.29 -7.10
N LYS A 146 23.93 -29.66 -6.84
CA LYS A 146 23.60 -28.27 -7.16
C LYS A 146 23.76 -27.92 -8.64
N MET A 147 23.49 -28.85 -9.53
CA MET A 147 23.60 -28.68 -10.98
C MET A 147 22.64 -29.57 -11.75
N MET A 148 22.46 -29.25 -13.02
CA MET A 148 21.68 -29.97 -14.01
C MET A 148 22.46 -30.01 -15.33
N SER A 149 22.33 -31.10 -16.09
CA SER A 149 22.94 -31.23 -17.42
C SER A 149 21.92 -31.75 -18.41
N THR A 150 21.93 -31.23 -19.63
CA THR A 150 21.12 -31.69 -20.76
C THR A 150 22.01 -31.93 -21.96
N ILE A 151 21.73 -32.98 -22.75
CA ILE A 151 22.47 -33.31 -23.95
C ILE A 151 21.57 -33.09 -25.15
N HIS A 152 22.08 -32.38 -26.14
CA HIS A 152 21.34 -31.97 -27.32
C HIS A 152 22.04 -32.46 -28.60
N ARG A 153 21.25 -32.84 -29.61
CA ARG A 153 21.77 -33.25 -30.92
C ARG A 153 22.18 -32.03 -31.72
N MET A 154 23.33 -32.12 -32.37
CA MET A 154 23.83 -31.19 -33.37
C MET A 154 24.06 -31.89 -34.71
N ASP A 155 24.31 -31.15 -35.80
CA ASP A 155 24.59 -31.71 -37.12
C ASP A 155 25.76 -32.72 -37.12
N ASN A 156 26.78 -32.43 -36.31
CA ASN A 156 28.01 -33.24 -36.23
C ASN A 156 28.30 -33.79 -34.83
N GLY A 157 27.29 -34.39 -34.17
CA GLY A 157 27.49 -34.98 -32.83
C GLY A 157 26.51 -34.52 -31.80
N PHE A 158 26.95 -34.38 -30.56
CA PHE A 158 26.12 -33.92 -29.43
C PHE A 158 26.84 -32.86 -28.63
N ILE A 159 26.08 -31.92 -28.10
CA ILE A 159 26.55 -30.93 -27.13
C ILE A 159 25.81 -31.13 -25.82
N GLN A 160 26.55 -31.09 -24.74
CA GLN A 160 26.01 -31.07 -23.39
C GLN A 160 26.06 -29.62 -22.88
N TYR A 161 24.95 -29.17 -22.31
CA TYR A 161 24.87 -27.96 -21.53
C TYR A 161 24.71 -28.32 -20.05
N THR A 162 25.46 -27.65 -19.19
CA THR A 162 25.41 -27.86 -17.74
C THR A 162 25.24 -26.52 -17.07
N LYS A 163 24.22 -26.37 -16.18
CA LYS A 163 24.04 -25.20 -15.33
C LYS A 163 24.08 -25.59 -13.86
N GLY A 164 24.56 -24.70 -13.00
CA GLY A 164 24.61 -25.00 -11.57
C GLY A 164 25.28 -23.91 -10.73
N ALA A 165 25.53 -24.27 -9.46
CA ALA A 165 26.26 -23.40 -8.55
C ALA A 165 27.68 -23.16 -9.08
N PRO A 166 28.16 -21.90 -9.11
CA PRO A 166 29.45 -21.56 -9.74
C PRO A 166 30.64 -22.33 -9.20
N ASP A 167 30.73 -22.56 -7.90
CA ASP A 167 31.78 -23.35 -7.24
C ASP A 167 31.77 -24.79 -7.66
N GLU A 168 30.59 -25.41 -7.79
CA GLU A 168 30.43 -26.81 -8.18
C GLU A 168 30.73 -27.03 -9.67
N VAL A 169 30.19 -26.15 -10.54
CA VAL A 169 30.46 -26.24 -11.99
C VAL A 169 31.93 -25.99 -12.28
N LEU A 170 32.51 -24.93 -11.70
CA LEU A 170 33.90 -24.54 -11.94
C LEU A 170 34.88 -25.63 -11.49
N ARG A 171 34.59 -26.39 -10.41
CA ARG A 171 35.41 -27.52 -9.94
C ARG A 171 35.48 -28.65 -10.98
N ARG A 172 34.45 -28.82 -11.80
CA ARG A 172 34.34 -29.84 -12.83
C ARG A 172 34.82 -29.41 -14.21
N CYS A 173 35.22 -28.13 -14.35
CA CYS A 173 35.73 -27.56 -15.58
C CYS A 173 37.23 -27.77 -15.71
N SER A 174 37.67 -28.41 -16.81
CA SER A 174 39.05 -28.52 -17.24
C SER A 174 39.46 -27.48 -18.28
N ARG A 175 38.48 -26.79 -18.86
CA ARG A 175 38.64 -25.75 -19.90
C ARG A 175 37.71 -24.58 -19.64
N TYR A 176 37.98 -23.47 -20.32
CA TYR A 176 37.08 -22.33 -20.38
C TYR A 176 36.98 -21.80 -21.83
N GLU A 177 35.87 -21.20 -22.13
CA GLU A 177 35.62 -20.53 -23.42
C GLU A 177 36.12 -19.09 -23.38
N GLU A 178 36.89 -18.68 -24.40
CA GLU A 178 37.30 -17.29 -24.59
C GLU A 178 37.46 -17.01 -26.10
N ASN A 179 36.68 -16.03 -26.60
CA ASN A 179 36.68 -15.60 -28.00
C ASN A 179 36.45 -16.74 -29.03
N GLY A 180 35.58 -17.67 -28.74
CA GLY A 180 35.27 -18.82 -29.61
C GLY A 180 36.25 -19.97 -29.51
N GLN A 181 37.19 -19.92 -28.56
CA GLN A 181 38.21 -20.97 -28.35
C GLN A 181 38.08 -21.61 -26.97
N MET A 182 38.23 -22.93 -26.91
CA MET A 182 38.28 -23.69 -25.67
C MET A 182 39.73 -23.81 -25.18
N LEU A 183 40.06 -23.03 -24.16
CA LEU A 183 41.41 -22.98 -23.57
C LEU A 183 41.49 -23.84 -22.29
N PRO A 184 42.67 -24.38 -21.93
CA PRO A 184 42.87 -25.10 -20.68
C PRO A 184 42.61 -24.19 -19.47
N MET A 185 41.88 -24.66 -18.45
CA MET A 185 41.64 -23.95 -17.21
C MET A 185 42.94 -23.79 -16.43
N THR A 186 43.37 -22.57 -16.22
CA THR A 186 44.50 -22.24 -15.34
C THR A 186 44.03 -21.81 -13.95
N GLU A 187 44.91 -21.86 -12.96
CA GLU A 187 44.52 -21.42 -11.60
C GLU A 187 44.24 -19.91 -11.55
N GLU A 188 44.97 -19.10 -12.31
CA GLU A 188 44.72 -17.68 -12.43
C GLU A 188 43.32 -17.39 -12.97
N LYS A 189 42.92 -18.10 -14.05
CA LYS A 189 41.57 -17.95 -14.64
C LYS A 189 40.49 -18.43 -13.68
N ARG A 190 40.73 -19.48 -12.94
CA ARG A 190 39.84 -19.99 -11.90
C ARG A 190 39.60 -18.93 -10.80
N GLN A 191 40.66 -18.29 -10.33
CA GLN A 191 40.58 -17.23 -9.33
C GLN A 191 39.88 -15.98 -9.87
N GLU A 192 40.08 -15.62 -11.14
CA GLU A 192 39.38 -14.56 -11.81
C GLU A 192 37.86 -14.81 -11.82
N ILE A 193 37.43 -16.01 -12.23
CA ILE A 193 36.00 -16.39 -12.28
C ILE A 193 35.40 -16.38 -10.86
N LEU A 194 36.11 -16.87 -9.86
CA LEU A 194 35.67 -16.84 -8.46
C LEU A 194 35.53 -15.39 -7.94
N ALA A 195 36.44 -14.51 -8.34
CA ALA A 195 36.34 -13.09 -8.01
C ALA A 195 35.13 -12.41 -8.67
N GLN A 196 34.83 -12.73 -9.94
CA GLN A 196 33.63 -12.27 -10.62
C GLN A 196 32.35 -12.79 -9.94
N ASN A 197 32.30 -14.09 -9.60
CA ASN A 197 31.20 -14.67 -8.83
C ASN A 197 31.01 -13.95 -7.49
N LYS A 198 32.09 -13.69 -6.77
CA LYS A 198 32.04 -12.95 -5.51
C LYS A 198 31.54 -11.52 -5.70
N ALA A 199 32.00 -10.81 -6.73
CA ALA A 199 31.53 -9.46 -7.03
C ALA A 199 30.04 -9.40 -7.34
N MET A 200 29.48 -10.39 -8.03
CA MET A 200 28.06 -10.55 -8.26
C MET A 200 27.31 -10.89 -6.95
N ALA A 201 27.85 -11.81 -6.15
CA ALA A 201 27.26 -12.19 -4.86
C ALA A 201 27.26 -11.01 -3.86
N ASP A 202 28.29 -10.17 -3.86
CA ASP A 202 28.37 -8.95 -3.04
C ASP A 202 27.29 -7.91 -3.42
N LYS A 203 26.76 -7.97 -4.67
CA LYS A 203 25.57 -7.22 -5.13
C LYS A 203 24.25 -7.94 -4.82
N ALA A 204 24.27 -8.97 -4.01
CA ALA A 204 23.12 -9.83 -3.68
C ALA A 204 22.49 -10.56 -4.87
N LEU A 205 23.24 -10.81 -5.94
CA LEU A 205 22.77 -11.58 -7.07
C LEU A 205 22.82 -13.09 -6.77
N ARG A 206 21.80 -13.80 -7.19
CA ARG A 206 21.83 -15.26 -7.28
C ARG A 206 22.60 -15.63 -8.55
N VAL A 207 23.76 -16.24 -8.41
CA VAL A 207 24.64 -16.53 -9.53
C VAL A 207 24.54 -18.01 -9.92
N LEU A 208 24.36 -18.27 -11.22
CA LEU A 208 24.51 -19.59 -11.82
C LEU A 208 25.61 -19.56 -12.87
N ALA A 209 26.36 -20.67 -12.94
CA ALA A 209 27.35 -20.90 -13.97
C ALA A 209 26.79 -21.76 -15.08
N ALA A 210 27.25 -21.52 -16.32
CA ALA A 210 27.06 -22.42 -17.44
C ALA A 210 28.40 -23.03 -17.89
N ALA A 211 28.35 -24.28 -18.30
CA ALA A 211 29.45 -24.98 -18.93
C ALA A 211 28.93 -25.88 -20.07
N ILE A 212 29.82 -26.24 -20.99
CA ILE A 212 29.48 -27.11 -22.11
C ILE A 212 30.48 -28.26 -22.20
N ARG A 213 30.07 -29.33 -22.90
CA ARG A 213 30.94 -30.42 -23.31
C ARG A 213 30.51 -30.92 -24.69
N LEU A 214 31.49 -31.09 -25.61
CA LEU A 214 31.23 -31.66 -26.92
C LEU A 214 31.47 -33.18 -26.88
N TRP A 215 30.57 -33.92 -27.52
CA TRP A 215 30.63 -35.35 -27.63
C TRP A 215 30.81 -35.73 -29.10
N GLU A 216 32.06 -36.06 -29.44
CA GLU A 216 32.44 -36.56 -30.78
C GLU A 216 32.24 -38.09 -30.81
N GLY A 217 31.40 -38.62 -31.68
CA GLY A 217 31.23 -40.05 -31.83
C GLY A 217 29.94 -40.66 -31.32
N GLY A 218 28.96 -39.86 -30.90
CA GLY A 218 27.63 -40.30 -30.55
C GLY A 218 27.20 -39.97 -29.13
N LEU A 219 25.97 -40.35 -28.80
CA LEU A 219 25.41 -40.15 -27.45
C LEU A 219 26.25 -40.90 -26.42
N PRO A 220 26.57 -40.31 -25.26
CA PRO A 220 27.25 -41.04 -24.17
C PRO A 220 26.54 -42.34 -23.83
N LYS A 221 27.33 -43.41 -23.61
CA LYS A 221 26.78 -44.71 -23.23
C LYS A 221 26.31 -44.77 -21.78
N ASP A 222 26.82 -43.86 -20.95
CA ASP A 222 26.51 -43.73 -19.55
C ASP A 222 25.92 -42.30 -19.36
N ASP A 223 24.70 -42.23 -18.88
CA ASP A 223 23.98 -41.01 -18.59
C ASP A 223 24.05 -40.63 -17.10
N SER A 224 24.89 -41.35 -16.33
CA SER A 224 25.08 -41.03 -14.92
C SER A 224 25.69 -39.64 -14.75
N PRO A 225 25.21 -38.87 -13.76
CA PRO A 225 25.75 -37.56 -13.47
C PRO A 225 27.26 -37.53 -13.24
N GLU A 226 27.79 -38.57 -12.62
CA GLU A 226 29.20 -38.72 -12.34
C GLU A 226 30.06 -38.81 -13.61
N TYR A 227 29.50 -39.33 -14.70
CA TYR A 227 30.18 -39.44 -16.00
C TYR A 227 29.99 -38.18 -16.85
N LEU A 228 28.77 -37.62 -16.83
CA LEU A 228 28.43 -36.45 -17.65
C LEU A 228 29.06 -35.15 -17.12
N GLU A 229 29.08 -34.98 -15.81
CA GLU A 229 29.47 -33.71 -15.17
C GLU A 229 30.99 -33.66 -14.85
N GLN A 230 31.82 -34.04 -15.82
CA GLN A 230 33.28 -33.96 -15.76
C GLN A 230 33.83 -33.42 -17.08
N ASP A 231 35.08 -32.92 -17.05
CA ASP A 231 35.76 -32.36 -18.22
C ASP A 231 34.97 -31.28 -18.96
N LEU A 232 34.25 -30.48 -18.19
CA LEU A 232 33.44 -29.41 -18.73
C LEU A 232 34.29 -28.21 -19.20
N CYS A 233 33.76 -27.47 -20.15
CA CYS A 233 34.30 -26.18 -20.57
C CYS A 233 33.42 -25.07 -20.01
N PHE A 234 33.95 -24.23 -19.12
CA PHE A 234 33.24 -23.11 -18.51
C PHE A 234 32.90 -22.09 -19.59
N VAL A 235 31.64 -21.59 -19.60
CA VAL A 235 31.14 -20.59 -20.54
C VAL A 235 31.00 -19.22 -19.89
N GLY A 236 30.35 -19.16 -18.75
CA GLY A 236 30.08 -17.87 -18.09
C GLY A 236 29.21 -17.96 -16.85
N LEU A 237 28.93 -16.82 -16.26
CA LEU A 237 28.07 -16.65 -15.12
C LEU A 237 26.84 -15.83 -15.51
N ALA A 238 25.68 -16.17 -14.95
CA ALA A 238 24.46 -15.38 -14.99
C ALA A 238 24.07 -15.00 -13.57
N GLY A 239 24.10 -13.71 -13.28
CA GLY A 239 23.69 -13.13 -12.01
C GLY A 239 22.27 -12.60 -12.11
N MET A 240 21.37 -13.06 -11.24
CA MET A 240 19.96 -12.74 -11.28
C MET A 240 19.47 -12.25 -9.92
N ILE A 241 18.46 -11.42 -9.96
CA ILE A 241 17.80 -10.87 -8.78
C ILE A 241 16.31 -10.72 -9.08
N ASP A 242 15.48 -10.69 -8.03
CA ASP A 242 14.11 -10.18 -8.11
C ASP A 242 14.18 -8.66 -8.01
N PRO A 243 14.00 -7.91 -9.12
CA PRO A 243 14.26 -6.47 -9.14
C PRO A 243 13.23 -5.72 -8.31
N VAL A 244 13.68 -4.64 -7.70
CA VAL A 244 12.83 -3.67 -7.03
C VAL A 244 11.84 -3.06 -8.02
N ARG A 245 10.60 -2.83 -7.58
CA ARG A 245 9.61 -2.10 -8.39
C ARG A 245 10.05 -0.64 -8.54
N PRO A 246 10.00 -0.05 -9.75
CA PRO A 246 10.51 1.32 -10.00
C PRO A 246 9.88 2.39 -9.12
N GLU A 247 8.58 2.27 -8.83
CA GLU A 247 7.79 3.21 -8.04
C GLU A 247 8.04 3.13 -6.53
N VAL A 248 8.58 2.02 -6.03
CA VAL A 248 8.75 1.80 -4.58
C VAL A 248 9.76 2.77 -3.98
N LYS A 249 10.83 3.09 -4.68
CA LYS A 249 11.82 4.05 -4.18
C LYS A 249 11.23 5.42 -3.89
N ALA A 250 10.39 5.92 -4.80
CA ALA A 250 9.67 7.18 -4.61
C ALA A 250 8.67 7.09 -3.45
N ALA A 251 7.95 5.97 -3.33
CA ALA A 251 7.01 5.72 -2.25
C ALA A 251 7.70 5.66 -0.87
N ILE A 252 8.87 5.03 -0.77
CA ILE A 252 9.68 5.02 0.47
C ILE A 252 10.12 6.44 0.86
N GLN A 253 10.54 7.25 -0.11
CA GLN A 253 10.88 8.64 0.14
C GLN A 253 9.67 9.45 0.63
N GLN A 254 8.51 9.23 0.03
CA GLN A 254 7.25 9.84 0.47
C GLN A 254 6.85 9.42 1.89
N CYS A 255 7.05 8.14 2.26
CA CYS A 255 6.88 7.68 3.64
C CYS A 255 7.75 8.49 4.61
N ARG A 256 9.04 8.65 4.31
CA ARG A 256 9.97 9.41 5.16
C ARG A 256 9.53 10.87 5.33
N THR A 257 9.13 11.52 4.24
CA THR A 257 8.61 12.90 4.28
C THR A 257 7.33 13.00 5.12
N ALA A 258 6.45 12.00 5.01
CA ALA A 258 5.19 11.92 5.74
C ALA A 258 5.36 11.47 7.21
N GLY A 259 6.59 11.25 7.69
CA GLY A 259 6.87 10.77 9.05
C GLY A 259 6.46 9.30 9.27
N ILE A 260 6.31 8.52 8.20
CA ILE A 260 5.98 7.09 8.25
C ILE A 260 7.27 6.29 8.13
N ARG A 261 7.44 5.30 8.99
CA ARG A 261 8.61 4.43 8.98
C ARG A 261 8.37 3.18 8.15
N PRO A 262 9.04 3.02 7.00
CA PRO A 262 9.03 1.75 6.27
C PRO A 262 9.95 0.75 6.98
N VAL A 263 9.47 -0.48 7.13
CA VAL A 263 10.19 -1.61 7.73
C VAL A 263 10.11 -2.79 6.77
N MET A 264 11.27 -3.32 6.38
CA MET A 264 11.35 -4.50 5.52
C MET A 264 11.49 -5.77 6.36
N ILE A 265 10.66 -6.75 6.08
CA ILE A 265 10.67 -8.08 6.73
C ILE A 265 10.84 -9.13 5.64
N THR A 266 11.82 -10.02 5.76
CA THR A 266 12.11 -11.02 4.71
C THR A 266 12.70 -12.31 5.27
N GLY A 267 12.44 -13.43 4.58
CA GLY A 267 13.14 -14.69 4.79
C GLY A 267 14.56 -14.74 4.20
N ASP A 268 14.95 -13.76 3.40
CA ASP A 268 16.25 -13.69 2.72
C ASP A 268 17.42 -13.55 3.69
N HIS A 269 18.62 -13.81 3.15
CA HIS A 269 19.87 -13.56 3.88
C HIS A 269 20.04 -12.09 4.21
N LYS A 270 20.70 -11.80 5.36
CA LYS A 270 20.89 -10.43 5.86
C LYS A 270 21.56 -9.51 4.84
N ASP A 271 22.60 -9.99 4.15
CA ASP A 271 23.37 -9.18 3.21
C ASP A 271 22.53 -8.78 1.99
N THR A 272 21.73 -9.71 1.46
CA THR A 272 20.75 -9.45 0.39
C THR A 272 19.70 -8.42 0.83
N ALA A 273 19.16 -8.60 2.03
CA ALA A 273 18.17 -7.68 2.59
C ALA A 273 18.74 -6.27 2.78
N VAL A 274 19.97 -6.16 3.29
CA VAL A 274 20.67 -4.88 3.47
C VAL A 274 20.94 -4.19 2.13
N ALA A 275 21.38 -4.94 1.10
CA ALA A 275 21.65 -4.37 -0.23
C ALA A 275 20.39 -3.74 -0.83
N ILE A 276 19.27 -4.48 -0.84
CA ILE A 276 17.98 -4.00 -1.35
C ILE A 276 17.44 -2.83 -0.52
N ALA A 277 17.53 -2.91 0.80
CA ALA A 277 17.03 -1.85 1.68
C ALA A 277 17.84 -0.55 1.56
N LYS A 278 19.14 -0.63 1.28
CA LYS A 278 19.98 0.54 0.95
C LYS A 278 19.58 1.16 -0.39
N GLU A 279 19.38 0.35 -1.41
CA GLU A 279 18.93 0.82 -2.73
C GLU A 279 17.60 1.57 -2.64
N LEU A 280 16.66 1.04 -1.83
CA LEU A 280 15.36 1.65 -1.57
C LEU A 280 15.41 2.86 -0.63
N GLY A 281 16.51 3.03 0.13
CA GLY A 281 16.61 4.06 1.16
C GLY A 281 15.80 3.74 2.42
N ILE A 282 15.56 2.47 2.75
CA ILE A 282 14.89 2.04 3.99
C ILE A 282 15.83 2.13 5.18
N LEU A 283 17.12 1.83 5.00
CA LEU A 283 18.14 1.96 6.03
C LEU A 283 19.34 2.77 5.54
N ASP A 284 20.01 3.43 6.47
CA ASP A 284 21.22 4.22 6.20
C ASP A 284 22.47 3.44 6.63
N ASP A 285 22.39 2.63 7.69
CA ASP A 285 23.49 1.85 8.25
C ASP A 285 23.12 0.37 8.40
N PRO A 286 24.03 -0.58 8.06
CA PRO A 286 23.79 -2.02 8.20
C PRO A 286 23.46 -2.50 9.63
N SER A 287 23.81 -1.71 10.67
CA SER A 287 23.42 -2.01 12.06
C SER A 287 21.92 -1.95 12.30
N GLN A 288 21.17 -1.26 11.44
CA GLN A 288 19.71 -1.23 11.46
C GLN A 288 19.05 -2.52 10.94
N ALA A 289 19.85 -3.51 10.55
CA ALA A 289 19.39 -4.81 10.11
C ALA A 289 19.68 -5.90 11.16
N VAL A 290 18.65 -6.69 11.50
CA VAL A 290 18.71 -7.77 12.48
C VAL A 290 18.24 -9.09 11.86
N THR A 291 18.74 -10.24 12.36
CA THR A 291 18.29 -11.57 11.91
C THR A 291 17.26 -12.17 12.86
N GLY A 292 16.42 -13.10 12.35
CA GLY A 292 15.47 -13.85 13.17
C GLY A 292 16.12 -14.54 14.36
N SER A 293 17.29 -15.15 14.20
CA SER A 293 18.03 -15.80 15.28
C SER A 293 18.46 -14.83 16.40
N ALA A 294 18.75 -13.56 16.07
CA ALA A 294 19.01 -12.55 17.08
C ALA A 294 17.73 -12.13 17.82
N LEU A 295 16.57 -12.15 17.14
CA LEU A 295 15.27 -11.90 17.79
C LEU A 295 14.88 -13.00 18.77
N ASP A 296 15.29 -14.25 18.52
CA ASP A 296 15.00 -15.38 19.44
C ASP A 296 15.66 -15.21 20.81
N SER A 297 16.75 -14.44 20.88
CA SER A 297 17.46 -14.16 22.13
C SER A 297 16.82 -13.02 22.94
N LEU A 298 15.88 -12.26 22.36
CA LEU A 298 15.21 -11.12 23.00
C LEU A 298 13.83 -11.53 23.52
N SER A 299 13.50 -11.11 24.73
CA SER A 299 12.11 -11.15 25.22
C SER A 299 11.22 -10.14 24.46
N ASP A 300 9.91 -10.29 24.55
CA ASP A 300 8.98 -9.36 23.88
C ASP A 300 9.02 -7.94 24.46
N GLU A 301 9.40 -7.80 25.75
CA GLU A 301 9.61 -6.51 26.40
C GLU A 301 10.90 -5.83 25.91
N GLU A 302 11.97 -6.60 25.74
CA GLU A 302 13.25 -6.11 25.21
C GLU A 302 13.09 -5.72 23.72
N LEU A 303 12.44 -6.58 22.94
CA LEU A 303 12.15 -6.28 21.53
C LEU A 303 11.34 -4.99 21.39
N ALA A 304 10.30 -4.78 22.21
CA ALA A 304 9.51 -3.55 22.18
C ALA A 304 10.34 -2.30 22.52
N LYS A 305 11.39 -2.39 23.34
CA LYS A 305 12.30 -1.26 23.62
C LYS A 305 13.26 -0.99 22.46
N GLU A 306 13.66 -2.04 21.74
CA GLU A 306 14.69 -1.97 20.71
C GLU A 306 14.16 -1.86 19.28
N VAL A 307 12.86 -2.11 19.07
CA VAL A 307 12.24 -2.18 17.73
C VAL A 307 12.52 -0.95 16.86
N GLU A 308 12.64 0.23 17.47
CA GLU A 308 12.97 1.48 16.76
C GLU A 308 14.41 1.52 16.20
N LYS A 309 15.31 0.65 16.68
CA LYS A 309 16.68 0.59 16.15
C LYS A 309 16.74 -0.09 14.80
N TYR A 310 15.76 -0.95 14.49
CA TYR A 310 15.77 -1.82 13.30
C TYR A 310 14.77 -1.36 12.25
N SER A 311 15.21 -1.34 11.00
CA SER A 311 14.36 -1.09 9.82
C SER A 311 14.31 -2.30 8.89
N VAL A 312 15.18 -3.30 9.11
CA VAL A 312 15.27 -4.51 8.29
C VAL A 312 15.36 -5.75 9.18
N TYR A 313 14.47 -6.69 8.94
CA TYR A 313 14.44 -7.99 9.61
C TYR A 313 14.65 -9.09 8.57
N ALA A 314 15.79 -9.81 8.66
CA ALA A 314 16.22 -10.82 7.72
C ALA A 314 16.14 -12.23 8.31
N ARG A 315 15.96 -13.26 7.49
CA ARG A 315 15.81 -14.68 7.92
C ARG A 315 14.75 -14.84 9.01
N VAL A 316 13.63 -14.14 8.88
CA VAL A 316 12.52 -14.22 9.83
C VAL A 316 11.59 -15.38 9.50
N GLN A 317 11.03 -15.97 10.55
CA GLN A 317 9.96 -16.97 10.47
C GLN A 317 8.60 -16.29 10.75
N PRO A 318 7.47 -16.95 10.49
CA PRO A 318 6.14 -16.37 10.70
C PRO A 318 5.90 -15.84 12.13
N GLU A 319 6.41 -16.54 13.14
CA GLU A 319 6.30 -16.14 14.54
C GLU A 319 7.00 -14.81 14.82
N HIS A 320 8.16 -14.59 14.19
CA HIS A 320 8.91 -13.33 14.30
C HIS A 320 8.09 -12.17 13.74
N LYS A 321 7.38 -12.35 12.61
CA LYS A 321 6.53 -11.31 12.00
C LYS A 321 5.47 -10.83 13.01
N VAL A 322 4.82 -11.74 13.71
CA VAL A 322 3.84 -11.39 14.76
C VAL A 322 4.49 -10.63 15.92
N ARG A 323 5.66 -11.07 16.39
CA ARG A 323 6.40 -10.40 17.48
C ARG A 323 6.83 -8.98 17.08
N ILE A 324 7.31 -8.76 15.86
CA ILE A 324 7.71 -7.45 15.34
C ILE A 324 6.50 -6.49 15.32
N VAL A 325 5.38 -6.93 14.74
CA VAL A 325 4.15 -6.14 14.69
C VAL A 325 3.67 -5.77 16.11
N ASN A 326 3.64 -6.74 17.00
CA ASN A 326 3.21 -6.51 18.39
C ASN A 326 4.18 -5.60 19.16
N ALA A 327 5.49 -5.65 18.86
CA ALA A 327 6.48 -4.76 19.47
C ALA A 327 6.23 -3.29 19.08
N TRP A 328 5.94 -3.00 17.80
CA TRP A 328 5.56 -1.67 17.34
C TRP A 328 4.26 -1.19 17.98
N ARG A 329 3.24 -2.05 18.03
CA ARG A 329 1.96 -1.73 18.67
C ARG A 329 2.09 -1.46 20.17
N LYS A 330 2.94 -2.21 20.89
CA LYS A 330 3.26 -1.95 22.30
C LYS A 330 3.92 -0.58 22.54
N ARG A 331 4.58 -0.03 21.51
CA ARG A 331 5.11 1.36 21.52
C ARG A 331 4.04 2.41 21.23
N GLY A 332 2.81 2.00 20.96
CA GLY A 332 1.71 2.90 20.58
C GLY A 332 1.74 3.34 19.11
N ALA A 333 2.57 2.72 18.28
CA ALA A 333 2.64 3.03 16.86
C ALA A 333 1.55 2.30 16.08
N VAL A 334 0.76 3.05 15.30
CA VAL A 334 -0.20 2.46 14.35
C VAL A 334 0.57 1.76 13.25
N THR A 335 0.43 0.44 13.19
CA THR A 335 1.26 -0.44 12.37
C THR A 335 0.44 -1.12 11.29
N ALA A 336 0.86 -0.95 10.02
CA ALA A 336 0.40 -1.74 8.89
C ALA A 336 1.33 -2.93 8.66
N MET A 337 0.77 -4.09 8.26
CA MET A 337 1.53 -5.30 7.91
C MET A 337 1.04 -5.91 6.62
N THR A 338 1.96 -6.15 5.67
CA THR A 338 1.67 -6.82 4.40
C THR A 338 2.05 -8.29 4.44
N GLY A 339 1.38 -9.10 3.63
CA GLY A 339 1.75 -10.49 3.41
C GLY A 339 0.90 -11.16 2.34
N ASP A 340 1.42 -12.23 1.76
CA ASP A 340 0.80 -13.00 0.67
C ASP A 340 0.52 -14.46 1.05
N GLY A 341 1.32 -15.04 1.94
CA GLY A 341 1.24 -16.45 2.33
C GLY A 341 0.28 -16.74 3.48
N VAL A 342 -0.20 -17.97 3.56
CA VAL A 342 -1.00 -18.46 4.70
C VAL A 342 -0.29 -18.21 6.04
N ASN A 343 1.04 -18.30 6.03
CA ASN A 343 1.89 -18.09 7.21
C ASN A 343 1.90 -16.62 7.69
N ASP A 344 1.49 -15.67 6.84
CA ASP A 344 1.42 -14.26 7.18
C ASP A 344 0.10 -13.85 7.81
N ALA A 345 -0.93 -14.68 7.68
CA ALA A 345 -2.27 -14.38 8.20
C ALA A 345 -2.28 -13.99 9.70
N PRO A 346 -1.50 -14.63 10.61
CA PRO A 346 -1.44 -14.20 12.00
C PRO A 346 -0.84 -12.80 12.18
N SER A 347 0.20 -12.43 11.44
CA SER A 347 0.84 -11.12 11.53
C SER A 347 -0.04 -10.01 10.93
N ILE A 348 -0.70 -10.29 9.78
CA ILE A 348 -1.70 -9.42 9.16
C ILE A 348 -2.85 -9.13 10.13
N LYS A 349 -3.38 -10.17 10.77
CA LYS A 349 -4.47 -10.02 11.75
C LYS A 349 -4.05 -9.30 13.03
N SER A 350 -2.76 -9.37 13.40
CA SER A 350 -2.23 -8.73 14.61
C SER A 350 -1.93 -7.25 14.41
N ALA A 351 -1.82 -6.78 13.18
CA ALA A 351 -1.59 -5.38 12.84
C ALA A 351 -2.84 -4.51 13.10
N ASP A 352 -2.66 -3.20 13.19
CA ASP A 352 -3.76 -2.25 13.22
C ASP A 352 -4.40 -2.12 11.84
N ILE A 353 -3.59 -2.29 10.78
CA ILE A 353 -4.02 -2.41 9.39
C ILE A 353 -3.37 -3.66 8.77
N GLY A 354 -4.17 -4.68 8.55
CA GLY A 354 -3.77 -5.85 7.79
C GLY A 354 -3.92 -5.63 6.29
N VAL A 355 -2.84 -5.84 5.52
CA VAL A 355 -2.80 -5.65 4.06
C VAL A 355 -2.52 -6.98 3.37
N GLY A 356 -3.47 -7.45 2.58
CA GLY A 356 -3.34 -8.68 1.77
C GLY A 356 -2.99 -8.36 0.33
N MET A 357 -2.26 -9.27 -0.33
CA MET A 357 -1.96 -9.18 -1.76
C MET A 357 -3.15 -9.71 -2.58
N GLY A 358 -3.47 -9.03 -3.69
CA GLY A 358 -4.61 -9.36 -4.54
C GLY A 358 -4.26 -10.39 -5.62
N ILE A 359 -3.05 -10.33 -6.17
CA ILE A 359 -2.56 -11.22 -7.23
C ILE A 359 -1.93 -12.47 -6.61
N THR A 360 -0.87 -12.29 -5.81
CA THR A 360 -0.09 -13.40 -5.22
C THR A 360 -0.69 -13.92 -3.91
N GLY A 361 -1.55 -13.14 -3.25
CA GLY A 361 -2.10 -13.46 -1.94
C GLY A 361 -3.07 -14.62 -1.95
N THR A 362 -2.98 -15.46 -0.92
CA THR A 362 -3.93 -16.55 -0.69
C THR A 362 -5.29 -16.04 -0.21
N ASP A 363 -6.35 -16.84 -0.39
CA ASP A 363 -7.68 -16.47 0.11
C ASP A 363 -7.69 -16.29 1.64
N VAL A 364 -6.81 -16.99 2.35
CA VAL A 364 -6.66 -16.84 3.81
C VAL A 364 -6.19 -15.45 4.17
N THR A 365 -5.12 -14.94 3.52
CA THR A 365 -4.61 -13.59 3.75
C THR A 365 -5.61 -12.53 3.34
N LYS A 366 -6.24 -12.66 2.17
CA LYS A 366 -7.31 -11.76 1.71
C LYS A 366 -8.48 -11.69 2.70
N ASN A 367 -8.85 -12.82 3.33
CA ASN A 367 -9.99 -12.87 4.26
C ASN A 367 -9.71 -12.22 5.61
N VAL A 368 -8.48 -12.24 6.10
CA VAL A 368 -8.11 -11.62 7.38
C VAL A 368 -7.71 -10.16 7.23
N ALA A 369 -7.36 -9.72 6.03
CA ALA A 369 -6.91 -8.36 5.74
C ALA A 369 -8.04 -7.32 5.85
N ASP A 370 -7.67 -6.12 6.26
CA ASP A 370 -8.53 -4.92 6.27
C ASP A 370 -8.54 -4.22 4.91
N MET A 371 -7.44 -4.34 4.16
CA MET A 371 -7.25 -3.82 2.81
C MET A 371 -6.58 -4.88 1.93
N VAL A 372 -6.96 -4.93 0.65
CA VAL A 372 -6.34 -5.80 -0.35
C VAL A 372 -5.80 -4.95 -1.50
N LEU A 373 -4.54 -5.17 -1.88
CA LEU A 373 -3.89 -4.50 -3.01
C LEU A 373 -4.14 -5.26 -4.30
N ALA A 374 -4.87 -4.67 -5.23
CA ALA A 374 -5.16 -5.33 -6.51
C ALA A 374 -3.94 -5.48 -7.43
N ASP A 375 -2.86 -4.73 -7.17
CA ASP A 375 -1.61 -4.68 -7.93
C ASP A 375 -0.39 -5.20 -7.16
N ASP A 376 -0.57 -5.67 -5.93
CA ASP A 376 0.47 -6.13 -5.01
C ASP A 376 1.62 -5.11 -4.80
N ASN A 377 1.34 -3.81 -4.89
CA ASN A 377 2.37 -2.78 -4.93
C ASN A 377 2.44 -1.98 -3.62
N PHE A 378 3.64 -1.85 -3.06
CA PHE A 378 3.89 -1.02 -1.87
C PHE A 378 3.47 0.45 -2.06
N ALA A 379 3.68 1.02 -3.26
CA ALA A 379 3.31 2.41 -3.54
C ALA A 379 1.81 2.65 -3.38
N THR A 380 0.98 1.65 -3.66
CA THR A 380 -0.48 1.71 -3.46
C THR A 380 -0.85 1.83 -1.99
N ILE A 381 -0.07 1.22 -1.07
CA ILE A 381 -0.29 1.41 0.39
C ILE A 381 -0.06 2.86 0.77
N VAL A 382 1.02 3.45 0.28
CA VAL A 382 1.38 4.86 0.58
C VAL A 382 0.33 5.82 0.03
N GLY A 383 -0.15 5.58 -1.19
CA GLY A 383 -1.27 6.33 -1.77
C GLY A 383 -2.56 6.19 -0.95
N ALA A 384 -2.85 4.98 -0.47
CA ALA A 384 -4.02 4.74 0.37
C ALA A 384 -3.92 5.43 1.74
N VAL A 385 -2.72 5.55 2.33
CA VAL A 385 -2.50 6.36 3.55
C VAL A 385 -2.81 7.84 3.27
N GLY A 386 -2.34 8.39 2.15
CA GLY A 386 -2.65 9.76 1.73
C GLY A 386 -4.17 10.00 1.59
N GLU A 387 -4.86 9.10 0.91
CA GLU A 387 -6.33 9.15 0.80
C GLU A 387 -7.03 9.02 2.17
N GLY A 388 -6.54 8.17 3.06
CA GLY A 388 -7.06 8.07 4.42
C GLY A 388 -6.94 9.38 5.21
N ARG A 389 -5.79 10.07 5.10
CA ARG A 389 -5.56 11.40 5.69
C ARG A 389 -6.51 12.45 5.10
N ARG A 390 -6.66 12.48 3.77
CA ARG A 390 -7.60 13.36 3.07
C ARG A 390 -9.04 13.17 3.54
N ILE A 391 -9.49 11.92 3.57
CA ILE A 391 -10.84 11.58 4.01
C ILE A 391 -11.09 12.08 5.44
N TYR A 392 -10.14 11.85 6.33
CA TYR A 392 -10.25 12.32 7.71
C TYR A 392 -10.30 13.84 7.81
N ASP A 393 -9.43 14.56 7.10
CA ASP A 393 -9.43 16.03 7.08
C ASP A 393 -10.78 16.58 6.57
N ASN A 394 -11.32 15.99 5.50
CA ASN A 394 -12.60 16.38 4.95
C ASN A 394 -13.78 16.06 5.88
N ILE A 395 -13.74 14.92 6.57
CA ILE A 395 -14.72 14.60 7.63
C ILE A 395 -14.66 15.66 8.74
N ARG A 396 -13.46 16.07 9.18
CA ARG A 396 -13.32 17.14 10.20
C ARG A 396 -13.90 18.47 9.72
N LYS A 397 -13.64 18.87 8.47
CA LYS A 397 -14.22 20.10 7.88
C LYS A 397 -15.75 20.04 7.86
N ALA A 398 -16.31 18.92 7.42
CA ALA A 398 -17.76 18.71 7.39
C ALA A 398 -18.39 18.73 8.81
N ILE A 399 -17.76 18.07 9.77
CA ILE A 399 -18.19 18.07 11.18
C ILE A 399 -18.13 19.49 11.76
N GLN A 400 -17.03 20.21 11.53
CA GLN A 400 -16.87 21.59 11.98
C GLN A 400 -17.99 22.48 11.47
N PHE A 401 -18.27 22.40 10.17
CA PHE A 401 -19.34 23.16 9.53
C PHE A 401 -20.71 22.83 10.15
N LEU A 402 -21.08 21.55 10.23
CA LEU A 402 -22.36 21.12 10.77
C LEU A 402 -22.55 21.49 12.24
N LEU A 403 -21.52 21.30 13.07
CA LEU A 403 -21.61 21.63 14.49
C LEU A 403 -21.63 23.14 14.72
N ALA A 404 -20.91 23.95 13.93
CA ALA A 404 -20.94 25.40 14.03
C ALA A 404 -22.33 25.95 13.62
N SER A 405 -22.93 25.40 12.54
CA SER A 405 -24.29 25.74 12.11
C SER A 405 -25.32 25.41 13.20
N ASN A 406 -25.34 24.17 13.68
CA ASN A 406 -26.24 23.73 14.75
C ASN A 406 -26.09 24.56 16.01
N MET A 407 -24.85 24.90 16.40
CA MET A 407 -24.61 25.78 17.55
C MET A 407 -25.16 27.17 17.33
N SER A 408 -25.04 27.73 16.12
CA SER A 408 -25.61 29.03 15.79
C SER A 408 -27.14 29.04 15.86
N GLU A 409 -27.81 27.99 15.44
CA GLU A 409 -29.25 27.83 15.55
C GLU A 409 -29.70 27.83 17.01
N VAL A 410 -29.03 27.00 17.85
CA VAL A 410 -29.32 26.94 19.29
C VAL A 410 -29.14 28.30 19.96
N LEU A 411 -28.01 28.97 19.74
CA LEU A 411 -27.71 30.29 20.29
C LEU A 411 -28.63 31.37 19.73
N GLY A 412 -28.95 31.35 18.44
CA GLY A 412 -29.85 32.30 17.79
C GLY A 412 -31.25 32.24 18.37
N VAL A 413 -31.82 31.04 18.50
CA VAL A 413 -33.14 30.86 19.14
C VAL A 413 -33.10 31.27 20.61
N PHE A 414 -32.02 30.96 21.34
CA PHE A 414 -31.85 31.39 22.74
C PHE A 414 -31.85 32.91 22.89
N VAL A 415 -31.02 33.60 22.10
CA VAL A 415 -30.93 35.07 22.11
C VAL A 415 -32.27 35.71 21.73
N ALA A 416 -32.92 35.24 20.68
CA ALA A 416 -34.22 35.73 20.24
C ALA A 416 -35.30 35.56 21.34
N THR A 417 -35.30 34.42 22.02
CA THR A 417 -36.22 34.14 23.14
C THR A 417 -35.98 35.08 24.32
N LEU A 418 -34.71 35.38 24.65
CA LEU A 418 -34.38 36.34 25.70
C LEU A 418 -34.85 37.76 25.32
N LEU A 419 -34.69 38.16 24.06
CA LEU A 419 -35.10 39.46 23.54
C LEU A 419 -36.62 39.54 23.30
N GLY A 420 -37.35 38.43 23.34
CA GLY A 420 -38.79 38.37 23.32
C GLY A 420 -39.43 38.28 21.93
N PHE A 421 -38.70 37.77 20.94
CA PHE A 421 -39.22 37.49 19.59
C PHE A 421 -38.91 36.06 19.15
N THR A 422 -39.55 35.59 18.07
CA THR A 422 -39.31 34.32 17.45
C THR A 422 -38.44 34.52 16.19
N LEU A 423 -37.21 33.97 16.18
CA LEU A 423 -36.29 34.08 15.05
C LEU A 423 -36.64 33.05 13.95
N MET A 424 -36.83 31.79 14.35
CA MET A 424 -37.11 30.67 13.47
C MET A 424 -38.15 29.73 14.09
N ASN A 425 -38.99 29.15 13.24
CA ASN A 425 -39.91 28.08 13.62
C ASN A 425 -39.26 26.71 13.49
N PRO A 426 -39.72 25.66 14.19
CA PRO A 426 -39.16 24.31 14.10
C PRO A 426 -39.06 23.78 12.67
N VAL A 427 -39.97 24.11 11.79
CA VAL A 427 -39.97 23.72 10.38
C VAL A 427 -38.79 24.37 9.63
N HIS A 428 -38.45 25.63 9.96
CA HIS A 428 -37.29 26.31 9.35
C HIS A 428 -35.99 25.64 9.78
N LEU A 429 -35.81 25.27 11.04
CA LEU A 429 -34.67 24.55 11.55
C LEU A 429 -34.50 23.18 10.86
N LEU A 430 -35.62 22.47 10.68
CA LEU A 430 -35.62 21.22 9.97
C LEU A 430 -35.18 21.36 8.49
N PHE A 431 -35.66 22.41 7.82
CA PHE A 431 -35.29 22.71 6.44
C PHE A 431 -33.82 23.09 6.30
N ILE A 432 -33.28 23.92 7.20
CA ILE A 432 -31.88 24.31 7.22
C ILE A 432 -31.02 23.09 7.40
N ASN A 433 -31.26 22.30 8.43
CA ASN A 433 -30.47 21.09 8.72
C ASN A 433 -30.53 20.06 7.58
N LEU A 434 -31.72 19.78 7.06
CA LEU A 434 -31.88 18.67 6.08
C LEU A 434 -31.40 19.06 4.68
N ILE A 435 -31.58 20.31 4.26
CA ILE A 435 -31.31 20.73 2.88
C ILE A 435 -30.15 21.69 2.81
N THR A 436 -30.21 22.81 3.53
CA THR A 436 -29.23 23.88 3.40
C THR A 436 -27.84 23.49 3.89
N ASP A 437 -27.74 22.71 4.97
CA ASP A 437 -26.46 22.34 5.56
C ASP A 437 -25.92 21.01 4.99
N CYS A 438 -26.79 20.12 4.54
CA CYS A 438 -26.37 18.81 4.04
C CYS A 438 -25.52 18.92 2.78
N PHE A 439 -25.90 19.73 1.80
CA PHE A 439 -25.18 19.87 0.53
C PHE A 439 -23.77 20.48 0.69
N PRO A 440 -23.58 21.61 1.42
CA PRO A 440 -22.25 22.13 1.67
C PRO A 440 -21.37 21.17 2.49
N ALA A 441 -21.92 20.46 3.48
CA ALA A 441 -21.20 19.46 4.23
C ALA A 441 -20.69 18.31 3.34
N LEU A 442 -21.52 17.83 2.40
CA LEU A 442 -21.10 16.86 1.40
C LEU A 442 -20.04 17.41 0.46
N ALA A 443 -20.17 18.67 0.01
CA ALA A 443 -19.18 19.31 -0.84
C ALA A 443 -17.81 19.40 -0.15
N LEU A 444 -17.77 19.82 1.14
CA LEU A 444 -16.56 19.82 1.97
C LEU A 444 -15.96 18.40 2.10
N GLY A 445 -16.82 17.39 2.26
CA GLY A 445 -16.40 15.98 2.31
C GLY A 445 -15.75 15.46 1.02
N LEU A 446 -15.98 16.13 -0.11
CA LEU A 446 -15.48 15.76 -1.43
C LEU A 446 -14.30 16.62 -1.90
N GLU A 447 -13.81 17.53 -1.08
CA GLU A 447 -12.67 18.38 -1.42
C GLU A 447 -11.43 17.55 -1.78
N ARG A 448 -10.60 18.15 -2.63
CA ARG A 448 -9.29 17.58 -2.98
C ARG A 448 -8.38 17.57 -1.77
N GLU A 449 -7.36 16.73 -1.82
CA GLU A 449 -6.31 16.71 -0.79
C GLU A 449 -5.59 18.05 -0.68
N GLU A 450 -5.22 18.42 0.54
CA GLU A 450 -4.32 19.53 0.79
C GLU A 450 -2.92 19.17 0.25
N PRO A 451 -2.18 20.11 -0.33
CA PRO A 451 -0.86 19.83 -0.93
C PRO A 451 0.15 19.21 0.06
N ASP A 452 -0.01 19.51 1.35
CA ASP A 452 0.89 19.07 2.43
C ASP A 452 0.46 17.78 3.13
N VAL A 453 -0.58 17.08 2.66
CA VAL A 453 -1.15 15.91 3.33
C VAL A 453 -0.12 14.80 3.61
N MET A 454 0.86 14.63 2.71
CA MET A 454 1.97 13.68 2.85
C MET A 454 3.29 14.34 3.27
N GLU A 455 3.25 15.57 3.75
CA GLU A 455 4.40 16.28 4.37
C GLU A 455 4.24 16.40 5.89
N ARG A 456 3.03 16.18 6.39
CA ARG A 456 2.70 16.22 7.81
C ARG A 456 3.01 14.89 8.50
N PRO A 457 3.48 14.90 9.78
CA PRO A 457 3.63 13.67 10.55
C PRO A 457 2.28 12.98 10.78
N PRO A 458 2.27 11.65 11.02
CA PRO A 458 1.06 10.92 11.32
C PRO A 458 0.39 11.45 12.60
N ARG A 459 -0.92 11.49 12.59
CA ARG A 459 -1.73 11.84 13.76
C ARG A 459 -1.66 10.70 14.80
N PRO A 460 -1.56 11.03 16.11
CA PRO A 460 -1.75 10.03 17.16
C PRO A 460 -3.14 9.37 17.07
N SER A 461 -3.20 8.08 17.34
CA SER A 461 -4.45 7.31 17.23
C SER A 461 -5.48 7.64 18.31
N ASP A 462 -5.04 8.21 19.43
CA ASP A 462 -5.86 8.63 20.58
C ASP A 462 -6.40 10.05 20.44
N ASP A 463 -5.98 10.81 19.43
CA ASP A 463 -6.52 12.12 19.13
C ASP A 463 -8.00 12.03 18.73
N GLY A 464 -8.87 12.56 19.58
CA GLY A 464 -10.29 12.69 19.26
C GLY A 464 -10.56 13.68 18.13
N ILE A 465 -11.77 13.66 17.58
CA ILE A 465 -12.20 14.58 16.49
C ILE A 465 -12.01 16.05 16.87
N PHE A 466 -12.15 16.40 18.15
CA PHE A 466 -11.98 17.77 18.67
C PHE A 466 -10.53 18.16 18.95
N ALA A 467 -9.55 17.29 18.70
CA ALA A 467 -8.14 17.61 18.84
C ALA A 467 -7.71 18.76 17.92
N GLY A 468 -6.63 19.45 18.28
CA GLY A 468 -6.09 20.55 17.48
C GLY A 468 -6.94 21.82 17.47
N GLY A 469 -7.80 22.04 18.49
CA GLY A 469 -8.54 23.30 18.67
C GLY A 469 -9.90 23.36 17.97
N LEU A 470 -10.36 22.29 17.32
CA LEU A 470 -11.63 22.26 16.58
C LEU A 470 -12.82 22.72 17.42
N GLY A 471 -12.84 22.39 18.72
CA GLY A 471 -13.90 22.85 19.63
C GLY A 471 -13.97 24.37 19.76
N TRP A 472 -12.83 25.06 19.77
CA TRP A 472 -12.77 26.53 19.76
C TRP A 472 -13.22 27.13 18.43
N ASP A 473 -12.85 26.52 17.32
CA ASP A 473 -13.26 26.95 15.99
C ASP A 473 -14.78 26.85 15.82
N ILE A 474 -15.39 25.75 16.28
CA ILE A 474 -16.83 25.55 16.29
C ILE A 474 -17.51 26.64 17.16
N ALA A 475 -16.98 26.89 18.37
CA ALA A 475 -17.55 27.90 19.28
C ALA A 475 -17.49 29.31 18.68
N TYR A 476 -16.32 29.69 18.17
CA TYR A 476 -16.13 31.00 17.53
C TYR A 476 -17.04 31.19 16.32
N GLN A 477 -17.07 30.21 15.41
CA GLN A 477 -17.88 30.25 14.20
C GLN A 477 -19.38 30.27 14.54
N GLY A 478 -19.84 29.43 15.46
CA GLY A 478 -21.22 29.38 15.90
C GLY A 478 -21.69 30.72 16.50
N ILE A 479 -20.87 31.37 17.34
CA ILE A 479 -21.17 32.70 17.88
C ILE A 479 -21.23 33.76 16.77
N LEU A 480 -20.24 33.75 15.86
CA LEU A 480 -20.18 34.69 14.74
C LEU A 480 -21.43 34.60 13.85
N ILE A 481 -21.80 33.38 13.45
CA ILE A 481 -22.99 33.12 12.63
C ILE A 481 -24.25 33.58 13.38
N THR A 482 -24.35 33.30 14.69
CA THR A 482 -25.46 33.78 15.54
C THR A 482 -25.60 35.30 15.48
N VAL A 483 -24.49 36.03 15.70
CA VAL A 483 -24.49 37.50 15.66
C VAL A 483 -24.94 38.02 14.30
N ILE A 484 -24.38 37.48 13.22
CA ILE A 484 -24.75 37.86 11.85
C ILE A 484 -26.26 37.62 11.60
N THR A 485 -26.77 36.45 12.00
CA THR A 485 -28.17 36.07 11.79
C THR A 485 -29.12 36.96 12.57
N VAL A 486 -28.86 37.21 13.85
CA VAL A 486 -29.70 38.08 14.69
C VAL A 486 -29.67 39.52 14.19
N VAL A 487 -28.49 40.05 13.84
CA VAL A 487 -28.36 41.42 13.30
C VAL A 487 -29.08 41.55 11.96
N SER A 488 -28.90 40.59 11.05
CA SER A 488 -29.60 40.60 9.75
C SER A 488 -31.11 40.54 9.91
N TYR A 489 -31.61 39.76 10.87
CA TYR A 489 -33.05 39.69 11.17
C TYR A 489 -33.58 41.02 11.67
N ILE A 490 -32.86 41.69 12.60
CA ILE A 490 -33.26 43.02 13.13
C ILE A 490 -33.23 44.05 12.01
N ILE A 491 -32.19 44.08 11.17
CA ILE A 491 -32.11 45.00 10.03
C ILE A 491 -33.30 44.79 9.06
N GLY A 492 -33.57 43.55 8.69
CA GLY A 492 -34.70 43.19 7.81
C GLY A 492 -36.02 43.65 8.39
N HIS A 493 -36.25 43.47 9.71
CA HIS A 493 -37.43 43.94 10.40
C HIS A 493 -37.52 45.47 10.37
N CYS A 494 -36.45 46.20 10.66
CA CYS A 494 -36.41 47.66 10.61
C CYS A 494 -36.67 48.21 9.19
N MET A 495 -36.17 47.53 8.16
CA MET A 495 -36.44 47.91 6.76
C MET A 495 -37.92 47.73 6.38
N GLU A 496 -38.58 46.69 6.91
CA GLU A 496 -40.01 46.45 6.67
C GLU A 496 -40.90 47.47 7.40
N VAL A 497 -40.53 47.83 8.62
CA VAL A 497 -41.30 48.79 9.45
C VAL A 497 -40.99 50.24 9.06
N GLY A 498 -39.83 50.54 8.47
CA GLY A 498 -39.41 51.85 8.03
C GLY A 498 -38.77 52.73 9.12
N TYR A 499 -38.61 52.22 10.34
CA TYR A 499 -37.92 52.88 11.46
C TYR A 499 -37.30 51.84 12.38
N PHE A 500 -36.39 52.26 13.26
CA PHE A 500 -35.76 51.37 14.22
C PHE A 500 -36.74 50.92 15.30
N GLU A 501 -37.16 49.67 15.26
CA GLU A 501 -37.96 49.00 16.29
C GLU A 501 -37.43 47.59 16.53
N MET A 502 -37.33 47.22 17.80
CA MET A 502 -37.03 45.84 18.16
C MET A 502 -38.24 44.96 17.87
N PRO A 503 -38.04 43.81 17.23
CA PRO A 503 -39.11 42.84 16.97
C PRO A 503 -39.84 42.47 18.29
N LYS A 504 -41.15 42.48 18.31
CA LYS A 504 -41.97 42.13 19.47
C LYS A 504 -43.02 41.10 19.11
N GLY A 505 -43.04 40.01 19.86
CA GLY A 505 -44.07 38.96 19.72
C GLY A 505 -43.79 37.91 18.66
N VAL A 506 -44.68 36.93 18.56
CA VAL A 506 -44.60 35.84 17.60
C VAL A 506 -44.85 36.39 16.20
N SER A 507 -43.98 36.14 15.24
CA SER A 507 -44.03 36.67 13.87
C SER A 507 -45.29 36.25 13.08
N ASP A 508 -46.05 35.31 13.58
CA ASP A 508 -47.27 34.79 12.96
C ASP A 508 -48.35 35.85 12.69
N ARG A 509 -48.35 36.98 13.40
CA ARG A 509 -49.36 38.03 13.17
C ARG A 509 -49.17 38.80 11.87
N SER A 510 -47.97 38.92 11.34
CA SER A 510 -47.74 39.63 10.08
C SER A 510 -48.01 38.71 8.87
N GLU A 511 -47.64 37.44 8.93
CA GLU A 511 -47.97 36.48 7.89
C GLU A 511 -49.45 36.10 7.89
N GLU A 512 -50.07 35.87 9.03
CA GLU A 512 -51.52 35.68 9.12
C GLU A 512 -52.32 36.89 8.63
N ARG A 513 -51.86 38.13 8.88
CA ARG A 513 -52.48 39.33 8.29
C ARG A 513 -52.29 39.41 6.77
N ARG A 514 -51.14 39.02 6.23
CA ARG A 514 -50.91 38.99 4.77
C ARG A 514 -51.75 37.92 4.12
N VAL A 515 -51.66 36.67 4.60
CA VAL A 515 -52.47 35.56 4.09
C VAL A 515 -53.96 35.82 4.31
N GLY A 516 -54.36 36.34 5.43
CA GLY A 516 -55.77 36.70 5.70
C GLY A 516 -56.28 37.83 4.82
N LYS A 517 -55.45 38.83 4.45
CA LYS A 517 -55.81 39.89 3.49
C LYS A 517 -55.86 39.36 2.05
N GLU A 518 -54.94 38.53 1.62
CA GLU A 518 -54.95 37.91 0.30
C GLU A 518 -56.09 36.89 0.15
N CYS A 519 -56.42 36.09 1.16
CA CYS A 519 -57.58 35.25 1.17
C CYS A 519 -58.88 36.03 1.15
N ARG A 520 -59.01 37.16 1.89
CA ARG A 520 -60.19 38.01 1.83
C ARG A 520 -60.38 38.73 0.48
N SER A 521 -59.29 39.09 -0.22
CA SER A 521 -59.34 39.69 -1.55
C SER A 521 -59.72 38.69 -2.67
N ARG A 522 -59.43 37.41 -2.48
CA ARG A 522 -59.76 36.34 -3.43
C ARG A 522 -61.13 35.70 -3.21
N TRP A 523 -61.75 35.92 -2.07
CA TRP A 523 -63.06 35.31 -1.72
C TRP A 523 -64.16 36.36 -1.49
N SER A 524 -64.08 37.51 -2.15
CA SER A 524 -65.23 38.43 -2.23
C SER A 524 -66.22 37.91 -3.30
N PRO A 525 -67.45 37.49 -2.93
CA PRO A 525 -68.39 36.93 -3.89
C PRO A 525 -69.14 38.01 -4.69
N TYR A 526 -68.63 39.22 -4.74
CA TYR A 526 -69.23 40.31 -5.53
C TYR A 526 -68.17 41.09 -6.29
N HIS A 527 -67.82 40.59 -7.44
CA HIS A 527 -67.64 41.30 -8.69
C HIS A 527 -67.53 40.36 -9.85
#